data_92a481decddb568a2cfc6405a23b51d6
#
_entry.id   92a481decddb568a2cfc6405a23b51d6
#
_cell.length_a   1.000
_cell.length_b   1.000
_cell.length_c   1.000
_cell.angle_alpha   90.00
_cell.angle_beta   90.00
_cell.angle_gamma   90.00
#
_symmetry.space_group_name_H-M   'P 1'
#
loop_
_entity.id
_entity.type
_entity.pdbx_description
1 polymer ?
#
loop_
_entity_poly.entity_id
_entity_poly.type
_entity_poly.pdbx_seq_one_letter_code
_entity_poly.pdbx_strand_id
1 'polypeptide(L)'
;MDIKALQTRLREFAAARDWQPYHAPKNLAMALMVEAAELLELFQWQTLTESRGFTRNAPDKERVADEIADVLLYLLQLADHTDVDVEQAVERKLRKNAQKYPAKHPEPPPAAPAPTPESAPAASKVHLLVDWENVQPTGHALQAIVPEGSDVWLFHGPHQKVDDTGHRQAFGESVTQVPRSGAGRNALDFQLSYYVGY
;
A
#
# COMPACT_ATOMS: atom_id res chain seq x y z
N MET A 1 13.74 -4.70 -17.13
CA MET A 1 13.01 -3.75 -18.01
C MET A 1 13.87 -2.51 -18.13
N ASP A 2 14.14 -2.03 -19.35
CA ASP A 2 14.88 -0.78 -19.57
C ASP A 2 13.88 0.40 -19.52
N ILE A 3 13.92 1.18 -18.43
CA ILE A 3 13.01 2.31 -18.20
C ILE A 3 13.23 3.39 -19.25
N LYS A 4 14.47 3.73 -19.60
CA LYS A 4 14.78 4.79 -20.57
C LYS A 4 14.32 4.42 -21.97
N ALA A 5 14.52 3.17 -22.38
CA ALA A 5 14.02 2.68 -23.65
C ALA A 5 12.48 2.71 -23.70
N LEU A 6 11.81 2.38 -22.59
CA LEU A 6 10.36 2.45 -22.52
C LEU A 6 9.85 3.90 -22.58
N GLN A 7 10.46 4.83 -21.87
CA GLN A 7 10.12 6.27 -21.95
C GLN A 7 10.30 6.81 -23.37
N THR A 8 11.34 6.39 -24.08
CA THR A 8 11.53 6.76 -25.50
C THR A 8 10.38 6.26 -26.37
N ARG A 9 9.99 5.00 -26.21
CA ARG A 9 8.85 4.42 -26.95
C ARG A 9 7.54 5.15 -26.61
N LEU A 10 7.32 5.56 -25.39
CA LEU A 10 6.13 6.32 -24.98
C LEU A 10 6.10 7.72 -25.62
N ARG A 11 7.24 8.40 -25.69
CA ARG A 11 7.33 9.69 -26.42
C ARG A 11 7.00 9.54 -27.91
N GLU A 12 7.56 8.51 -28.56
CA GLU A 12 7.29 8.20 -29.96
C GLU A 12 5.81 7.87 -30.20
N PHE A 13 5.23 7.08 -29.29
CA PHE A 13 3.81 6.71 -29.34
C PHE A 13 2.90 7.93 -29.21
N ALA A 14 3.21 8.85 -28.29
CA ALA A 14 2.47 10.10 -28.11
C ALA A 14 2.66 11.06 -29.29
N ALA A 15 3.88 11.16 -29.82
CA ALA A 15 4.19 11.99 -30.97
C ALA A 15 3.41 11.56 -32.23
N ALA A 16 3.34 10.26 -32.48
CA ALA A 16 2.59 9.71 -33.62
C ALA A 16 1.07 9.96 -33.56
N ARG A 17 0.56 10.46 -32.42
CA ARG A 17 -0.87 10.74 -32.17
C ARG A 17 -1.16 12.20 -31.86
N ASP A 18 -0.15 13.06 -31.95
CA ASP A 18 -0.24 14.48 -31.59
C ASP A 18 -0.74 14.72 -30.15
N TRP A 19 -0.33 13.83 -29.20
CA TRP A 19 -0.78 13.88 -27.81
C TRP A 19 0.09 14.76 -26.90
N GLN A 20 1.25 15.21 -27.36
CA GLN A 20 2.18 16.03 -26.57
C GLN A 20 1.52 17.26 -25.92
N PRO A 21 0.59 18.00 -26.58
CA PRO A 21 -0.05 19.16 -25.96
C PRO A 21 -0.88 18.80 -24.70
N TYR A 22 -1.30 17.54 -24.58
CA TYR A 22 -2.09 17.06 -23.45
C TYR A 22 -1.24 16.46 -22.32
N HIS A 23 0.04 16.20 -22.54
CA HIS A 23 0.95 15.54 -21.59
C HIS A 23 1.63 16.50 -20.59
N ALA A 24 0.92 17.56 -20.16
CA ALA A 24 1.39 18.35 -19.03
C ALA A 24 1.43 17.48 -17.76
N PRO A 25 2.42 17.69 -16.85
CA PRO A 25 2.55 16.89 -15.63
C PRO A 25 1.26 16.79 -14.81
N LYS A 26 0.48 17.87 -14.72
CA LYS A 26 -0.83 17.87 -14.05
C LYS A 26 -1.80 16.87 -14.71
N ASN A 27 -1.87 16.87 -16.05
CA ASN A 27 -2.79 15.99 -16.78
C ASN A 27 -2.36 14.52 -16.65
N LEU A 28 -1.05 14.25 -16.74
CA LEU A 28 -0.50 12.90 -16.54
C LEU A 28 -0.75 12.39 -15.12
N ALA A 29 -0.64 13.26 -14.10
CA ALA A 29 -0.98 12.89 -12.73
C ALA A 29 -2.48 12.61 -12.55
N MET A 30 -3.35 13.33 -13.25
CA MET A 30 -4.79 13.07 -13.24
C MET A 30 -5.12 11.75 -13.93
N ALA A 31 -4.53 11.47 -15.10
CA ALA A 31 -4.70 10.21 -15.82
C ALA A 31 -4.20 9.02 -14.97
N LEU A 32 -3.01 9.12 -14.38
CA LEU A 32 -2.48 8.11 -13.46
C LEU A 32 -3.48 7.75 -12.34
N MET A 33 -4.20 8.74 -11.80
CA MET A 33 -5.21 8.50 -10.77
C MET A 33 -6.44 7.76 -11.30
N VAL A 34 -6.81 7.97 -12.56
CA VAL A 34 -7.90 7.22 -13.21
C VAL A 34 -7.51 5.75 -13.34
N GLU A 35 -6.34 5.46 -13.91
CA GLU A 35 -5.86 4.09 -14.05
C GLU A 35 -5.70 3.38 -12.69
N ALA A 36 -5.22 4.12 -11.68
CA ALA A 36 -5.14 3.58 -10.33
C ALA A 36 -6.53 3.26 -9.73
N ALA A 37 -7.57 4.02 -10.10
CA ALA A 37 -8.95 3.73 -9.70
C ALA A 37 -9.50 2.50 -10.45
N GLU A 38 -9.20 2.33 -11.73
CA GLU A 38 -9.58 1.16 -12.52
C GLU A 38 -8.93 -0.12 -11.96
N LEU A 39 -7.65 -0.05 -11.59
CA LEU A 39 -7.00 -1.15 -10.85
C LEU A 39 -7.71 -1.44 -9.52
N LEU A 40 -8.10 -0.41 -8.76
CA LEU A 40 -8.83 -0.57 -7.49
C LEU A 40 -10.20 -1.22 -7.71
N GLU A 41 -10.92 -0.88 -8.78
CA GLU A 41 -12.25 -1.45 -9.09
C GLU A 41 -12.23 -2.97 -9.18
N LEU A 42 -11.11 -3.57 -9.62
CA LEU A 42 -10.97 -5.02 -9.70
C LEU A 42 -11.00 -5.70 -8.31
N PHE A 43 -10.65 -4.99 -7.25
CA PHE A 43 -10.49 -5.54 -5.90
C PHE A 43 -11.47 -4.98 -4.86
N GLN A 44 -12.09 -3.83 -5.11
CA GLN A 44 -12.81 -3.04 -4.09
C GLN A 44 -13.91 -3.80 -3.33
N TRP A 45 -14.52 -4.80 -3.98
CA TRP A 45 -15.62 -5.58 -3.38
C TRP A 45 -15.20 -6.98 -2.92
N GLN A 46 -13.90 -7.29 -2.98
CA GLN A 46 -13.38 -8.59 -2.60
C GLN A 46 -12.98 -8.61 -1.13
N THR A 47 -13.22 -9.75 -0.49
CA THR A 47 -12.62 -10.05 0.81
C THR A 47 -11.09 -10.26 0.66
N LEU A 48 -10.35 -10.19 1.75
CA LEU A 48 -8.90 -10.46 1.75
C LEU A 48 -8.55 -11.85 1.17
N THR A 49 -9.39 -12.85 1.44
CA THR A 49 -9.17 -14.21 0.93
C THR A 49 -9.43 -14.28 -0.58
N GLU A 50 -10.50 -13.67 -1.06
CA GLU A 50 -10.81 -13.62 -2.49
C GLU A 50 -9.74 -12.86 -3.27
N SER A 51 -9.30 -11.71 -2.79
CA SER A 51 -8.27 -10.90 -3.44
C SER A 51 -6.94 -11.66 -3.60
N ARG A 52 -6.53 -12.46 -2.61
CA ARG A 52 -5.33 -13.32 -2.71
C ARG A 52 -5.44 -14.41 -3.77
N GLY A 53 -6.66 -14.77 -4.14
CA GLY A 53 -6.94 -15.81 -5.15
C GLY A 53 -7.37 -15.25 -6.49
N PHE A 54 -7.59 -13.95 -6.62
CA PHE A 54 -8.25 -13.33 -7.76
C PHE A 54 -7.55 -13.63 -9.10
N THR A 55 -6.24 -13.54 -9.13
CA THR A 55 -5.44 -13.76 -10.35
C THR A 55 -5.09 -15.22 -10.64
N ARG A 56 -5.75 -16.19 -9.98
CA ARG A 56 -5.52 -17.63 -10.26
C ARG A 56 -6.08 -18.06 -11.60
N ASN A 57 -7.12 -17.40 -12.09
CA ASN A 57 -7.64 -17.63 -13.45
C ASN A 57 -7.00 -16.65 -14.45
N ALA A 58 -6.89 -17.08 -15.71
CA ALA A 58 -6.23 -16.30 -16.74
C ALA A 58 -6.92 -14.98 -17.07
N PRO A 59 -8.27 -14.90 -17.23
CA PRO A 59 -8.94 -13.65 -17.56
C PRO A 59 -8.74 -12.55 -16.51
N ASP A 60 -8.88 -12.85 -15.23
CA ASP A 60 -8.70 -11.85 -14.18
C ASP A 60 -7.23 -11.44 -14.03
N LYS A 61 -6.30 -12.39 -14.23
CA LYS A 61 -4.88 -12.08 -14.26
C LYS A 61 -4.52 -11.11 -15.38
N GLU A 62 -5.11 -11.28 -16.57
CA GLU A 62 -4.89 -10.39 -17.72
C GLU A 62 -5.41 -8.98 -17.41
N ARG A 63 -6.65 -8.86 -16.90
CA ARG A 63 -7.21 -7.58 -16.49
C ARG A 63 -6.33 -6.84 -15.48
N VAL A 64 -5.88 -7.53 -14.43
CA VAL A 64 -4.97 -6.92 -13.44
C VAL A 64 -3.63 -6.53 -14.07
N ALA A 65 -3.12 -7.31 -15.02
CA ALA A 65 -1.86 -7.00 -15.70
C ALA A 65 -1.99 -5.76 -16.58
N ASP A 66 -3.12 -5.57 -17.25
CA ASP A 66 -3.39 -4.40 -18.08
C ASP A 66 -3.44 -3.14 -17.23
N GLU A 67 -4.22 -3.12 -16.14
CA GLU A 67 -4.30 -1.95 -15.26
C GLU A 67 -2.97 -1.63 -14.57
N ILE A 68 -2.20 -2.64 -14.17
CA ILE A 68 -0.83 -2.42 -13.64
C ILE A 68 0.06 -1.79 -14.71
N ALA A 69 -0.08 -2.22 -15.96
CA ALA A 69 0.70 -1.65 -17.06
C ALA A 69 0.31 -0.20 -17.30
N ASP A 70 -0.98 0.16 -17.32
CA ASP A 70 -1.46 1.52 -17.55
C ASP A 70 -1.01 2.47 -16.43
N VAL A 71 -1.13 2.08 -15.18
CA VAL A 71 -0.58 2.83 -14.03
C VAL A 71 0.93 3.07 -14.21
N LEU A 72 1.68 2.04 -14.60
CA LEU A 72 3.12 2.15 -14.80
C LEU A 72 3.46 3.07 -15.98
N LEU A 73 2.75 2.97 -17.09
CA LEU A 73 3.01 3.77 -18.29
C LEU A 73 2.77 5.27 -18.01
N TYR A 74 1.69 5.64 -17.33
CA TYR A 74 1.46 7.03 -16.94
C TYR A 74 2.47 7.53 -15.89
N LEU A 75 2.86 6.69 -14.94
CA LEU A 75 3.89 7.03 -13.97
C LEU A 75 5.24 7.32 -14.65
N LEU A 76 5.64 6.50 -15.63
CA LEU A 76 6.88 6.70 -16.37
C LEU A 76 6.84 7.94 -17.27
N GLN A 77 5.70 8.23 -17.88
CA GLN A 77 5.50 9.48 -18.63
C GLN A 77 5.58 10.71 -17.70
N LEU A 78 4.94 10.66 -16.54
CA LEU A 78 5.02 11.73 -15.56
C LEU A 78 6.46 11.96 -15.09
N ALA A 79 7.20 10.90 -14.81
CA ALA A 79 8.61 10.97 -14.42
C ALA A 79 9.47 11.59 -15.53
N ASP A 80 9.23 11.22 -16.78
CA ASP A 80 9.91 11.78 -17.96
C ASP A 80 9.64 13.28 -18.13
N HIS A 81 8.39 13.72 -18.00
CA HIS A 81 8.00 15.12 -18.12
C HIS A 81 8.40 15.98 -16.91
N THR A 82 8.82 15.38 -15.82
CA THR A 82 9.32 16.08 -14.62
C THR A 82 10.83 15.91 -14.40
N ASP A 83 11.53 15.30 -15.37
CA ASP A 83 12.97 15.03 -15.33
C ASP A 83 13.37 14.23 -14.07
N VAL A 84 12.53 13.31 -13.64
CA VAL A 84 12.78 12.43 -12.48
C VAL A 84 13.40 11.12 -12.96
N ASP A 85 14.63 10.87 -12.52
CA ASP A 85 15.25 9.55 -12.65
C ASP A 85 14.60 8.56 -11.67
N VAL A 86 13.76 7.67 -12.22
CA VAL A 86 12.96 6.73 -11.44
C VAL A 86 13.84 5.74 -10.68
N GLU A 87 14.91 5.23 -11.29
CA GLU A 87 15.81 4.26 -10.64
C GLU A 87 16.48 4.89 -9.40
N GLN A 88 17.05 6.07 -9.58
CA GLN A 88 17.65 6.80 -8.45
C GLN A 88 16.62 7.19 -7.39
N ALA A 89 15.41 7.59 -7.81
CA ALA A 89 14.34 7.96 -6.87
C ALA A 89 13.91 6.76 -6.03
N VAL A 90 13.74 5.58 -6.64
CA VAL A 90 13.39 4.32 -5.96
C VAL A 90 14.49 3.94 -4.98
N GLU A 91 15.75 3.87 -5.41
CA GLU A 91 16.88 3.54 -4.55
C GLU A 91 17.02 4.46 -3.35
N ARG A 92 16.86 5.76 -3.58
CA ARG A 92 16.87 6.76 -2.50
C ARG A 92 15.69 6.54 -1.55
N LYS A 93 14.50 6.24 -2.08
CA LYS A 93 13.30 6.02 -1.28
C LYS A 93 13.39 4.76 -0.44
N LEU A 94 13.89 3.67 -1.00
CA LEU A 94 14.12 2.42 -0.27
C LEU A 94 15.08 2.63 0.91
N ARG A 95 16.20 3.33 0.70
CA ARG A 95 17.12 3.68 1.79
C ARG A 95 16.44 4.50 2.89
N LYS A 96 15.64 5.50 2.52
CA LYS A 96 14.87 6.30 3.49
C LYS A 96 13.86 5.45 4.25
N ASN A 97 13.18 4.53 3.55
CA ASN A 97 12.21 3.64 4.17
C ASN A 97 12.89 2.66 5.14
N ALA A 98 14.03 2.07 4.77
CA ALA A 98 14.79 1.19 5.66
C ALA A 98 15.25 1.89 6.95
N GLN A 99 15.60 3.17 6.87
CA GLN A 99 15.93 3.98 8.05
C GLN A 99 14.69 4.28 8.91
N LYS A 100 13.56 4.58 8.28
CA LYS A 100 12.32 4.93 8.97
C LYS A 100 11.62 3.70 9.56
N TYR A 101 11.72 2.57 8.89
CA TYR A 101 11.09 1.29 9.26
C TYR A 101 12.16 0.19 9.35
N PRO A 102 12.98 0.18 10.41
CA PRO A 102 14.01 -0.83 10.56
C PRO A 102 13.39 -2.23 10.64
N ALA A 103 14.04 -3.20 10.02
CA ALA A 103 13.61 -4.59 10.07
C ALA A 103 13.49 -5.07 11.53
N LYS A 104 12.37 -5.69 11.88
CA LYS A 104 12.13 -6.26 13.22
C LYS A 104 13.01 -7.49 13.48
N HIS A 105 13.49 -8.12 12.41
CA HIS A 105 14.41 -9.26 12.45
C HIS A 105 15.58 -8.97 11.51
N PRO A 106 16.82 -9.38 11.84
CA PRO A 106 17.93 -9.27 10.90
C PRO A 106 17.57 -10.02 9.61
N GLU A 107 17.85 -9.39 8.48
CA GLU A 107 17.59 -9.96 7.16
C GLU A 107 18.28 -11.34 7.08
N PRO A 108 17.59 -12.41 6.72
CA PRO A 108 18.26 -13.70 6.52
C PRO A 108 19.29 -13.54 5.39
N PRO A 109 20.44 -14.20 5.47
CA PRO A 109 21.41 -14.20 4.38
C PRO A 109 20.73 -14.65 3.08
N PRO A 110 21.18 -14.19 1.90
CA PRO A 110 20.54 -14.48 0.63
C PRO A 110 20.33 -15.99 0.50
N ALA A 111 19.08 -16.35 0.19
CA ALA A 111 18.52 -17.68 0.31
C ALA A 111 19.39 -18.75 -0.36
N ALA A 112 19.82 -19.72 0.42
CA ALA A 112 20.10 -21.07 -0.08
C ALA A 112 18.79 -21.71 -0.59
N PRO A 113 18.84 -22.62 -1.59
CA PRO A 113 17.65 -23.16 -2.25
C PRO A 113 16.68 -23.80 -1.25
N ALA A 114 15.40 -23.54 -1.48
CA ALA A 114 14.28 -23.87 -0.60
C ALA A 114 14.26 -25.32 -0.11
N PRO A 115 14.06 -25.58 1.19
CA PRO A 115 13.59 -26.87 1.66
C PRO A 115 12.10 -27.01 1.48
N THR A 116 11.66 -28.21 1.20
CA THR A 116 10.32 -28.75 1.01
C THR A 116 9.37 -28.42 2.18
N PRO A 117 8.05 -28.30 1.93
CA PRO A 117 7.09 -27.80 2.90
C PRO A 117 6.67 -28.87 3.90
N GLU A 118 6.98 -28.66 5.16
CA GLU A 118 6.31 -29.36 6.26
C GLU A 118 6.35 -28.52 7.55
N SER A 119 5.34 -27.70 7.76
CA SER A 119 4.78 -27.38 9.09
C SER A 119 3.48 -26.59 8.93
N ALA A 120 2.45 -27.00 9.68
CA ALA A 120 1.12 -26.43 9.71
C ALA A 120 1.13 -24.93 10.05
N PRO A 121 0.19 -24.12 9.50
CA PRO A 121 0.12 -22.69 9.77
C PRO A 121 -0.21 -22.45 11.25
N ALA A 122 0.63 -21.69 11.93
CA ALA A 122 0.26 -21.03 13.18
C ALA A 122 -1.01 -20.20 12.93
N ALA A 123 -1.97 -20.26 13.86
CA ALA A 123 -3.22 -19.52 13.76
C ALA A 123 -2.93 -18.06 13.41
N SER A 124 -3.48 -17.56 12.32
CA SER A 124 -3.27 -16.20 11.85
C SER A 124 -3.88 -15.25 12.88
N LYS A 125 -3.03 -14.43 13.51
CA LYS A 125 -3.45 -13.43 14.49
C LYS A 125 -4.24 -12.34 13.76
N VAL A 126 -5.40 -11.98 14.28
CA VAL A 126 -6.21 -10.90 13.73
C VAL A 126 -5.64 -9.56 14.21
N HIS A 127 -5.42 -8.63 13.29
CA HIS A 127 -5.02 -7.26 13.60
C HIS A 127 -6.17 -6.32 13.25
N LEU A 128 -6.68 -5.60 14.25
CA LEU A 128 -7.72 -4.59 14.06
C LEU A 128 -7.06 -3.21 13.97
N LEU A 129 -7.26 -2.53 12.83
CA LEU A 129 -6.78 -1.18 12.60
C LEU A 129 -7.93 -0.20 12.82
N VAL A 130 -7.77 0.74 13.74
CA VAL A 130 -8.77 1.74 14.10
C VAL A 130 -8.29 3.13 13.68
N ASP A 131 -9.02 3.77 12.79
CA ASP A 131 -8.86 5.19 12.48
C ASP A 131 -9.48 6.03 13.59
N TRP A 132 -8.66 6.45 14.56
CA TRP A 132 -9.10 7.20 15.73
C TRP A 132 -9.54 8.64 15.41
N GLU A 133 -9.14 9.19 14.27
CA GLU A 133 -9.60 10.52 13.83
C GLU A 133 -11.09 10.51 13.46
N ASN A 134 -11.57 9.43 12.84
CA ASN A 134 -12.94 9.31 12.35
C ASN A 134 -13.85 8.52 13.29
N VAL A 135 -13.32 7.48 13.97
CA VAL A 135 -14.11 6.60 14.82
C VAL A 135 -13.37 6.35 16.13
N GLN A 136 -14.03 6.59 17.26
CA GLN A 136 -13.47 6.39 18.59
C GLN A 136 -14.26 5.30 19.35
N PRO A 137 -14.16 4.03 18.96
CA PRO A 137 -14.87 2.94 19.60
C PRO A 137 -14.31 2.68 20.99
N THR A 138 -15.13 2.19 21.92
CA THR A 138 -14.65 1.73 23.22
C THR A 138 -13.95 0.37 23.10
N GLY A 139 -13.01 0.07 23.99
CA GLY A 139 -12.35 -1.24 24.03
C GLY A 139 -13.35 -2.40 24.13
N HIS A 140 -14.43 -2.24 24.91
CA HIS A 140 -15.50 -3.23 25.01
C HIS A 140 -16.29 -3.43 23.71
N ALA A 141 -16.54 -2.36 22.96
CA ALA A 141 -17.21 -2.46 21.66
C ALA A 141 -16.34 -3.24 20.65
N LEU A 142 -15.02 -3.06 20.70
CA LEU A 142 -14.09 -3.79 19.85
C LEU A 142 -14.00 -5.27 20.22
N GLN A 143 -14.00 -5.60 21.52
CA GLN A 143 -14.03 -7.02 21.97
C GLN A 143 -15.24 -7.80 21.45
N ALA A 144 -16.37 -7.12 21.22
CA ALA A 144 -17.57 -7.78 20.71
C ALA A 144 -17.47 -8.21 19.23
N ILE A 145 -16.50 -7.67 18.46
CA ILE A 145 -16.39 -7.88 17.02
C ILE A 145 -15.10 -8.59 16.58
N VAL A 146 -14.11 -8.73 17.46
CA VAL A 146 -12.85 -9.41 17.12
C VAL A 146 -12.60 -10.62 18.02
N PRO A 147 -11.93 -11.68 17.52
CA PRO A 147 -11.57 -12.85 18.30
C PRO A 147 -10.67 -12.50 19.50
N GLU A 148 -10.72 -13.31 20.54
CA GLU A 148 -9.79 -13.22 21.66
C GLU A 148 -8.33 -13.39 21.18
N GLY A 149 -7.41 -12.58 21.72
CA GLY A 149 -6.01 -12.59 21.31
C GLY A 149 -5.69 -11.72 20.08
N SER A 150 -6.67 -10.94 19.57
CA SER A 150 -6.44 -9.95 18.50
C SER A 150 -5.58 -8.78 18.97
N ASP A 151 -4.78 -8.22 18.06
CA ASP A 151 -4.07 -6.97 18.28
C ASP A 151 -4.92 -5.77 17.82
N VAL A 152 -4.89 -4.67 18.57
CA VAL A 152 -5.59 -3.43 18.27
C VAL A 152 -4.58 -2.31 18.03
N TRP A 153 -4.68 -1.67 16.88
CA TRP A 153 -3.80 -0.58 16.47
C TRP A 153 -4.62 0.69 16.31
N LEU A 154 -4.38 1.68 17.18
CA LEU A 154 -5.10 2.96 17.21
C LEU A 154 -4.29 4.02 16.44
N PHE A 155 -4.73 4.37 15.26
CA PHE A 155 -4.10 5.38 14.40
C PHE A 155 -4.69 6.76 14.72
N HIS A 156 -3.85 7.74 15.05
CA HIS A 156 -4.29 9.07 15.47
C HIS A 156 -3.42 10.20 14.94
N GLY A 157 -3.98 11.41 14.90
CA GLY A 157 -3.27 12.62 14.53
C GLY A 157 -2.18 13.02 15.54
N PRO A 158 -1.16 13.81 15.12
CA PRO A 158 -0.01 14.16 15.96
C PRO A 158 -0.37 15.02 17.19
N HIS A 159 -1.52 15.66 17.18
CA HIS A 159 -2.01 16.51 18.28
C HIS A 159 -3.19 15.93 19.03
N GLN A 160 -3.61 14.72 18.67
CA GLN A 160 -4.75 14.05 19.27
C GLN A 160 -4.29 13.24 20.49
N LYS A 161 -4.94 13.46 21.65
CA LYS A 161 -4.72 12.62 22.80
C LYS A 161 -5.61 11.39 22.69
N VAL A 162 -4.99 10.22 22.70
CA VAL A 162 -5.71 8.94 22.73
C VAL A 162 -5.69 8.44 24.17
N ASP A 163 -6.87 8.35 24.78
CA ASP A 163 -7.03 7.62 26.02
C ASP A 163 -7.29 6.14 25.70
N ASP A 164 -6.27 5.32 25.79
CA ASP A 164 -6.33 3.89 25.52
C ASP A 164 -6.61 3.03 26.76
N THR A 165 -6.91 3.63 27.90
CA THR A 165 -7.14 2.92 29.17
C THR A 165 -8.20 1.83 29.04
N GLY A 166 -9.35 2.14 28.43
CA GLY A 166 -10.41 1.17 28.17
C GLY A 166 -10.03 0.08 27.17
N HIS A 167 -9.14 0.39 26.21
CA HIS A 167 -8.62 -0.57 25.26
C HIS A 167 -7.61 -1.51 25.90
N ARG A 168 -6.70 -0.99 26.75
CA ARG A 168 -5.76 -1.82 27.50
C ARG A 168 -6.45 -2.71 28.55
N GLN A 169 -7.56 -2.27 29.11
CA GLN A 169 -8.38 -3.14 29.99
C GLN A 169 -8.98 -4.31 29.17
N ALA A 170 -9.35 -4.08 27.93
CA ALA A 170 -9.98 -5.07 27.08
C ALA A 170 -8.97 -6.02 26.38
N PHE A 171 -7.83 -5.52 25.94
CA PHE A 171 -6.87 -6.24 25.09
C PHE A 171 -5.45 -6.34 25.69
N GLY A 172 -5.22 -5.83 26.90
CA GLY A 172 -3.91 -5.89 27.57
C GLY A 172 -2.80 -5.21 26.78
N GLU A 173 -1.68 -5.89 26.65
CA GLU A 173 -0.50 -5.42 25.91
C GLU A 173 -0.66 -5.47 24.37
N SER A 174 -1.76 -6.04 23.87
CA SER A 174 -2.06 -6.10 22.44
C SER A 174 -2.60 -4.78 21.86
N VAL A 175 -2.53 -3.67 22.60
CA VAL A 175 -2.92 -2.33 22.12
C VAL A 175 -1.69 -1.52 21.74
N THR A 176 -1.66 -1.06 20.49
CA THR A 176 -0.58 -0.21 19.97
C THR A 176 -1.13 1.12 19.51
N GLN A 177 -0.59 2.23 20.01
CA GLN A 177 -0.86 3.57 19.48
C GLN A 177 0.10 3.87 18.32
N VAL A 178 -0.45 4.35 17.19
CA VAL A 178 0.33 4.68 16.00
C VAL A 178 0.08 6.14 15.62
N PRO A 179 0.98 7.06 15.99
CA PRO A 179 0.85 8.45 15.62
C PRO A 179 1.05 8.63 14.11
N ARG A 180 0.28 9.53 13.51
CA ARG A 180 0.38 9.86 12.10
C ARG A 180 1.78 10.41 11.77
N SER A 181 2.41 9.88 10.74
CA SER A 181 3.80 10.20 10.34
C SER A 181 3.93 11.33 9.33
N GLY A 182 2.84 12.00 8.94
CA GLY A 182 2.85 13.06 7.92
C GLY A 182 1.87 14.19 8.21
N ALA A 183 2.08 15.37 7.61
CA ALA A 183 1.15 16.49 7.60
C ALA A 183 0.44 16.52 6.23
N GLY A 184 -0.89 16.56 6.23
CA GLY A 184 -1.70 16.68 5.01
C GLY A 184 -3.06 16.01 5.17
N ARG A 185 -4.02 16.40 4.31
CA ARG A 185 -5.29 15.68 4.18
C ARG A 185 -4.98 14.23 3.75
N ASN A 186 -5.71 13.27 4.28
CA ASN A 186 -5.60 11.83 3.97
C ASN A 186 -4.26 11.16 4.36
N ALA A 187 -3.40 11.80 5.17
CA ALA A 187 -2.14 11.19 5.60
C ALA A 187 -2.38 9.93 6.45
N LEU A 188 -3.50 9.87 7.17
CA LEU A 188 -3.90 8.71 7.96
C LEU A 188 -4.40 7.57 7.06
N ASP A 189 -5.19 7.88 6.03
CA ASP A 189 -5.69 6.89 5.06
C ASP A 189 -4.54 6.19 4.35
N PHE A 190 -3.52 6.93 3.93
CA PHE A 190 -2.30 6.37 3.35
C PHE A 190 -1.53 5.49 4.33
N GLN A 191 -1.47 5.89 5.61
CA GLN A 191 -0.80 5.12 6.64
C GLN A 191 -1.56 3.83 6.95
N LEU A 192 -2.89 3.88 7.06
CA LEU A 192 -3.75 2.71 7.22
C LEU A 192 -3.62 1.75 6.03
N SER A 193 -3.67 2.27 4.80
CA SER A 193 -3.50 1.46 3.58
C SER A 193 -2.14 0.74 3.56
N TYR A 194 -1.09 1.39 4.05
CA TYR A 194 0.23 0.77 4.18
C TYR A 194 0.23 -0.42 5.15
N TYR A 195 -0.43 -0.29 6.30
CA TYR A 195 -0.50 -1.38 7.30
C TYR A 195 -1.45 -2.51 6.91
N VAL A 196 -2.50 -2.23 6.13
CA VAL A 196 -3.41 -3.26 5.57
C VAL A 196 -2.73 -4.10 4.48
N GLY A 197 -1.76 -3.52 3.76
CA GLY A 197 -0.98 -4.21 2.74
C GLY A 197 0.13 -5.13 3.27
N TYR A 198 0.34 -5.16 4.59
CA TYR A 198 1.32 -6.00 5.27
C TYR A 198 0.64 -7.24 5.84
#